data_c7b783b130c3473ea3513a97b71b8554
#
_entry.id   c7b783b130c3473ea3513a97b71b8554
#
_cell.length_a   1.000
_cell.length_b   1.000
_cell.length_c   1.000
_cell.angle_alpha   90.00
_cell.angle_beta   90.00
_cell.angle_gamma   90.00
#
_symmetry.space_group_name_H-M   'P 1'
#
loop_
_entity.id
_entity.type
_entity.pdbx_description
1 polymer ?
#
loop_
_entity_poly.entity_id
_entity_poly.type
_entity_poly.pdbx_seq_one_letter_code
_entity_poly.pdbx_strand_id
1 'polypeptide(L)'
;LVYAYLTFLEESGIAPRLCVCSSPFTSAVGISSRAAIPFMLGFGCTVPAIDSLRAVDEESAKRASYILPFFQCSAKFPVYAAFAGVFFRREFSLVILPIYACGVCFALVFGLLLRLLGRQNRICDIVELPRYRMPSFSSVMRSSGEKCADTVKKIATVLLLISAAAWVMNYVTVSDSKSLMQCVSGIISPIFAPLGFGNDLSSASLIAGVFAKEGVLTSLSVFSGEGGVKYVLRELFSRASAVSFLTFFALYPPCVASITKMRSEFGTVHMIKCVMFQFAAAYVSSYFVYQILNYLAISLLR
;
A
#
# COMPACT_ATOMS: atom_id res chain seq x y z
N LEU A 1 3.52 -5.93 -17.57
CA LEU A 1 4.05 -7.17 -16.97
C LEU A 1 3.04 -7.81 -16.01
N VAL A 2 2.47 -7.09 -15.05
CA VAL A 2 1.50 -7.65 -14.08
C VAL A 2 0.28 -8.27 -14.78
N TYR A 3 -0.31 -7.57 -15.74
CA TYR A 3 -1.44 -8.10 -16.50
C TYR A 3 -1.07 -9.30 -17.36
N ALA A 4 0.12 -9.31 -17.96
CA ALA A 4 0.60 -10.45 -18.73
C ALA A 4 0.79 -11.69 -17.85
N TYR A 5 1.36 -11.50 -16.66
CA TYR A 5 1.51 -12.58 -15.69
C TYR A 5 0.16 -13.12 -15.22
N LEU A 6 -0.80 -12.22 -14.91
CA LEU A 6 -2.16 -12.61 -14.51
C LEU A 6 -2.86 -13.42 -15.62
N THR A 7 -2.86 -12.89 -16.85
CA THR A 7 -3.49 -13.58 -18.00
C THR A 7 -2.84 -14.96 -18.26
N PHE A 8 -1.52 -15.03 -18.11
CA PHE A 8 -0.81 -16.30 -18.21
C PHE A 8 -1.27 -17.30 -17.13
N LEU A 9 -1.40 -16.87 -15.88
CA LEU A 9 -1.88 -17.72 -14.78
C LEU A 9 -3.35 -18.17 -14.99
N GLU A 10 -4.20 -17.27 -15.47
CA GLU A 10 -5.59 -17.58 -15.78
C GLU A 10 -5.71 -18.60 -16.93
N GLU A 11 -5.07 -18.33 -18.06
CA GLU A 11 -5.17 -19.18 -19.26
C GLU A 11 -4.47 -20.54 -19.10
N SER A 12 -3.41 -20.60 -18.29
CA SER A 12 -2.68 -21.86 -18.02
C SER A 12 -3.45 -22.84 -17.11
N GLY A 13 -4.49 -22.37 -16.41
CA GLY A 13 -5.20 -23.14 -15.40
C GLY A 13 -4.45 -23.30 -14.08
N ILE A 14 -3.38 -22.52 -13.87
CA ILE A 14 -2.63 -22.48 -12.61
C ILE A 14 -3.42 -21.69 -11.56
N ALA A 15 -4.08 -20.59 -11.94
CA ALA A 15 -4.82 -19.72 -11.04
C ALA A 15 -5.86 -20.47 -10.16
N PRO A 16 -6.74 -21.35 -10.68
CA PRO A 16 -7.66 -22.11 -9.83
C PRO A 16 -6.96 -23.04 -8.83
N ARG A 17 -5.79 -23.59 -9.20
CA ARG A 17 -5.01 -24.43 -8.29
C ARG A 17 -4.36 -23.64 -7.16
N LEU A 18 -3.87 -22.43 -7.46
CA LEU A 18 -3.39 -21.51 -6.44
C LEU A 18 -4.51 -21.12 -5.45
N CYS A 19 -5.74 -20.94 -5.95
CA CYS A 19 -6.90 -20.74 -5.09
C CYS A 19 -7.12 -21.92 -4.14
N VAL A 20 -7.05 -23.15 -4.65
CA VAL A 20 -7.21 -24.34 -3.80
C VAL A 20 -6.07 -24.48 -2.80
N CYS A 21 -4.82 -24.27 -3.23
CA CYS A 21 -3.65 -24.33 -2.32
C CYS A 21 -3.69 -23.27 -1.23
N SER A 22 -4.24 -22.09 -1.53
CA SER A 22 -4.39 -20.99 -0.55
C SER A 22 -5.66 -21.08 0.30
N SER A 23 -6.56 -22.02 0.00
CA SER A 23 -7.81 -22.22 0.74
C SER A 23 -7.64 -22.30 2.27
N PRO A 24 -6.64 -23.01 2.85
CA PRO A 24 -6.47 -23.03 4.30
C PRO A 24 -6.18 -21.64 4.89
N PHE A 25 -5.47 -20.77 4.17
CA PHE A 25 -5.19 -19.40 4.62
C PHE A 25 -6.39 -18.49 4.47
N THR A 26 -7.07 -18.53 3.32
CA THR A 26 -8.23 -17.67 3.05
C THR A 26 -9.42 -18.07 3.91
N SER A 27 -9.64 -19.37 4.14
CA SER A 27 -10.67 -19.88 5.03
C SER A 27 -10.40 -19.54 6.51
N ALA A 28 -9.12 -19.51 6.94
CA ALA A 28 -8.74 -19.06 8.28
C ALA A 28 -9.16 -17.60 8.53
N VAL A 29 -9.15 -16.77 7.50
CA VAL A 29 -9.57 -15.36 7.52
C VAL A 29 -11.08 -15.19 7.24
N GLY A 30 -11.78 -16.26 6.87
CA GLY A 30 -13.22 -16.23 6.55
C GLY A 30 -13.54 -15.58 5.21
N ILE A 31 -12.68 -15.80 4.20
CA ILE A 31 -12.77 -15.27 2.85
C ILE A 31 -12.69 -16.44 1.85
N SER A 32 -13.40 -16.33 0.73
CA SER A 32 -13.35 -17.28 -0.38
C SER A 32 -11.92 -17.50 -0.89
N SER A 33 -11.58 -18.73 -1.28
CA SER A 33 -10.29 -19.09 -1.85
C SER A 33 -9.99 -18.32 -3.15
N ARG A 34 -11.01 -17.88 -3.88
CA ARG A 34 -10.89 -17.04 -5.07
C ARG A 34 -10.20 -15.70 -4.79
N ALA A 35 -10.21 -15.22 -3.54
CA ALA A 35 -9.51 -14.01 -3.14
C ALA A 35 -7.97 -14.15 -3.15
N ALA A 36 -7.44 -15.35 -3.30
CA ALA A 36 -5.99 -15.58 -3.39
C ALA A 36 -5.36 -14.80 -4.56
N ILE A 37 -6.01 -14.77 -5.72
CA ILE A 37 -5.51 -14.03 -6.90
C ILE A 37 -5.45 -12.53 -6.63
N PRO A 38 -6.52 -11.85 -6.17
CA PRO A 38 -6.45 -10.48 -5.69
C PRO A 38 -5.32 -10.21 -4.69
N PHE A 39 -5.10 -11.09 -3.72
CA PHE A 39 -4.03 -10.93 -2.74
C PHE A 39 -2.63 -11.00 -3.36
N MET A 40 -2.39 -11.93 -4.28
CA MET A 40 -1.12 -11.99 -5.02
C MET A 40 -0.87 -10.74 -5.86
N LEU A 41 -1.91 -10.22 -6.53
CA LEU A 41 -1.85 -8.96 -7.27
C LEU A 41 -1.57 -7.77 -6.36
N GLY A 42 -2.04 -7.79 -5.12
CA GLY A 42 -1.84 -6.75 -4.11
C GLY A 42 -0.36 -6.45 -3.84
N PHE A 43 0.53 -7.44 -3.96
CA PHE A 43 1.98 -7.24 -3.88
C PHE A 43 2.55 -6.50 -5.09
N GLY A 44 1.90 -6.57 -6.25
CA GLY A 44 2.28 -5.80 -7.43
C GLY A 44 1.66 -4.41 -7.41
N CYS A 45 0.34 -4.36 -7.47
CA CYS A 45 -0.44 -3.12 -7.50
C CYS A 45 -1.85 -3.35 -6.92
N THR A 46 -2.24 -2.48 -6.00
CA THR A 46 -3.55 -2.57 -5.33
C THR A 46 -4.73 -2.28 -6.27
N VAL A 47 -4.54 -1.50 -7.34
CA VAL A 47 -5.62 -1.14 -8.27
C VAL A 47 -6.17 -2.36 -9.03
N PRO A 48 -5.35 -3.15 -9.76
CA PRO A 48 -5.82 -4.37 -10.41
C PRO A 48 -6.26 -5.43 -9.39
N ALA A 49 -5.67 -5.43 -8.18
CA ALA A 49 -6.10 -6.31 -7.11
C ALA A 49 -7.55 -6.02 -6.67
N ILE A 50 -7.93 -4.76 -6.50
CA ILE A 50 -9.32 -4.37 -6.20
C ILE A 50 -10.25 -4.70 -7.37
N ASP A 51 -9.81 -4.48 -8.62
CA ASP A 51 -10.61 -4.81 -9.80
C ASP A 51 -10.92 -6.31 -9.91
N SER A 52 -9.94 -7.14 -9.57
CA SER A 52 -10.09 -8.61 -9.60
C SER A 52 -11.04 -9.16 -8.51
N LEU A 53 -11.35 -8.38 -7.47
CA LEU A 53 -12.35 -8.76 -6.46
C LEU A 53 -13.77 -8.93 -7.03
N ARG A 54 -14.05 -8.43 -8.23
CA ARG A 54 -15.32 -8.67 -8.93
C ARG A 54 -15.59 -10.16 -9.22
N ALA A 55 -14.52 -10.97 -9.31
CA ALA A 55 -14.62 -12.41 -9.52
C ALA A 55 -14.88 -13.19 -8.23
N VAL A 56 -14.89 -12.51 -7.08
CA VAL A 56 -15.11 -13.07 -5.75
C VAL A 56 -16.56 -12.76 -5.31
N ASP A 57 -17.13 -13.61 -4.46
CA ASP A 57 -18.46 -13.34 -3.87
C ASP A 57 -18.47 -12.00 -3.09
N GLU A 58 -19.60 -11.34 -3.09
CA GLU A 58 -19.76 -9.96 -2.59
C GLU A 58 -19.27 -9.79 -1.13
N GLU A 59 -19.59 -10.77 -0.27
CA GLU A 59 -19.21 -10.71 1.15
C GLU A 59 -17.69 -10.87 1.34
N SER A 60 -17.10 -11.87 0.68
CA SER A 60 -15.64 -12.07 0.70
C SER A 60 -14.90 -10.93 0.01
N ALA A 61 -15.43 -10.36 -1.07
CA ALA A 61 -14.85 -9.22 -1.76
C ALA A 61 -14.82 -7.97 -0.85
N LYS A 62 -15.90 -7.68 -0.11
CA LYS A 62 -15.94 -6.61 0.88
C LYS A 62 -14.92 -6.82 2.00
N ARG A 63 -14.80 -8.04 2.53
CA ARG A 63 -13.80 -8.36 3.56
C ARG A 63 -12.37 -8.26 3.01
N ALA A 64 -12.14 -8.83 1.83
CA ALA A 64 -10.83 -8.77 1.16
C ALA A 64 -10.39 -7.33 0.86
N SER A 65 -11.32 -6.42 0.53
CA SER A 65 -11.01 -5.02 0.26
C SER A 65 -10.46 -4.26 1.49
N TYR A 66 -10.79 -4.67 2.71
CA TYR A 66 -10.18 -4.15 3.94
C TYR A 66 -8.74 -4.66 4.13
N ILE A 67 -8.45 -5.88 3.67
CA ILE A 67 -7.18 -6.57 3.89
C ILE A 67 -6.15 -6.19 2.81
N LEU A 68 -6.60 -6.06 1.56
CA LEU A 68 -5.75 -5.79 0.39
C LEU A 68 -4.75 -4.63 0.56
N PRO A 69 -5.11 -3.48 1.14
CA PRO A 69 -4.19 -2.36 1.25
C PRO A 69 -3.01 -2.58 2.21
N PHE A 70 -3.05 -3.60 3.07
CA PHE A 70 -1.92 -3.98 3.93
C PHE A 70 -0.80 -4.70 3.17
N PHE A 71 -1.10 -5.24 1.97
CA PHE A 71 -0.08 -5.80 1.11
C PHE A 71 0.83 -4.70 0.55
N GLN A 72 2.12 -4.99 0.51
CA GLN A 72 3.14 -4.04 0.11
C GLN A 72 3.26 -3.98 -1.41
N CYS A 73 2.69 -2.94 -2.03
CA CYS A 73 2.80 -2.77 -3.48
C CYS A 73 4.23 -2.38 -3.91
N SER A 74 4.58 -2.68 -5.15
CA SER A 74 5.91 -2.43 -5.71
C SER A 74 6.32 -0.95 -5.68
N ALA A 75 5.39 -0.01 -5.75
CA ALA A 75 5.64 1.43 -5.69
C ALA A 75 6.15 1.91 -4.32
N LYS A 76 5.97 1.14 -3.25
CA LYS A 76 6.52 1.44 -1.91
C LYS A 76 8.00 1.06 -1.81
N PHE A 77 8.48 0.10 -2.60
CA PHE A 77 9.84 -0.45 -2.50
C PHE A 77 10.95 0.60 -2.65
N PRO A 78 10.91 1.57 -3.60
CA PRO A 78 11.94 2.60 -3.70
C PRO A 78 12.10 3.42 -2.41
N VAL A 79 10.99 3.72 -1.70
CA VAL A 79 11.02 4.44 -0.43
C VAL A 79 11.72 3.61 0.63
N TYR A 80 11.37 2.32 0.76
CA TYR A 80 12.06 1.41 1.67
C TYR A 80 13.55 1.30 1.36
N ALA A 81 13.90 1.18 0.08
CA ALA A 81 15.29 1.10 -0.36
C ALA A 81 16.08 2.37 -0.04
N ALA A 82 15.50 3.56 -0.21
CA ALA A 82 16.14 4.82 0.11
C ALA A 82 16.43 4.95 1.60
N PHE A 83 15.44 4.70 2.45
CA PHE A 83 15.62 4.76 3.92
C PHE A 83 16.58 3.67 4.43
N ALA A 84 16.40 2.43 4.00
CA ALA A 84 17.28 1.33 4.40
C ALA A 84 18.72 1.57 3.94
N GLY A 85 18.93 2.10 2.74
CA GLY A 85 20.26 2.44 2.22
C GLY A 85 20.97 3.57 2.97
N VAL A 86 20.23 4.47 3.63
CA VAL A 86 20.77 5.58 4.41
C VAL A 86 21.07 5.18 5.84
N PHE A 87 20.12 4.50 6.51
CA PHE A 87 20.16 4.20 7.94
C PHE A 87 20.69 2.80 8.29
N PHE A 88 20.50 1.81 7.37
CA PHE A 88 20.72 0.38 7.62
C PHE A 88 21.50 -0.30 6.48
N ARG A 89 22.56 0.33 6.00
CA ARG A 89 23.33 -0.10 4.83
C ARG A 89 23.84 -1.56 4.91
N ARG A 90 24.21 -2.03 6.09
CA ARG A 90 24.66 -3.42 6.33
C ARG A 90 23.49 -4.37 6.58
N GLU A 91 22.36 -3.87 7.02
CA GLU A 91 21.20 -4.64 7.49
C GLU A 91 19.96 -4.40 6.62
N PHE A 92 20.19 -4.08 5.34
CA PHE A 92 19.12 -3.75 4.38
C PHE A 92 17.98 -4.77 4.38
N SER A 93 18.32 -6.06 4.27
CA SER A 93 17.34 -7.15 4.25
C SER A 93 16.64 -7.33 5.59
N LEU A 94 17.33 -7.08 6.71
CA LEU A 94 16.78 -7.18 8.06
C LEU A 94 15.75 -6.10 8.37
N VAL A 95 15.69 -5.01 7.60
CA VAL A 95 14.68 -3.96 7.75
C VAL A 95 13.52 -4.18 6.79
N ILE A 96 13.80 -4.51 5.55
CA ILE A 96 12.75 -4.66 4.53
C ILE A 96 11.89 -5.91 4.79
N LEU A 97 12.50 -7.04 5.11
CA LEU A 97 11.78 -8.28 5.33
C LEU A 97 10.75 -8.18 6.47
N PRO A 98 11.08 -7.63 7.67
CA PRO A 98 10.09 -7.40 8.72
C PRO A 98 8.96 -6.43 8.32
N ILE A 99 9.22 -5.41 7.48
CA ILE A 99 8.19 -4.49 7.00
C ILE A 99 7.16 -5.24 6.14
N TYR A 100 7.62 -6.10 5.22
CA TYR A 100 6.74 -6.94 4.41
C TYR A 100 5.99 -7.96 5.27
N ALA A 101 6.68 -8.62 6.19
CA ALA A 101 6.08 -9.56 7.14
C ALA A 101 5.04 -8.87 8.05
N CYS A 102 5.32 -7.66 8.51
CA CYS A 102 4.40 -6.84 9.29
C CYS A 102 3.10 -6.57 8.51
N GLY A 103 3.19 -6.19 7.23
CA GLY A 103 2.01 -5.99 6.38
C GLY A 103 1.16 -7.25 6.26
N VAL A 104 1.78 -8.41 6.03
CA VAL A 104 1.08 -9.70 5.96
C VAL A 104 0.48 -10.08 7.32
N CYS A 105 1.20 -9.89 8.42
CA CYS A 105 0.69 -10.14 9.77
C CYS A 105 -0.54 -9.28 10.08
N PHE A 106 -0.49 -7.98 9.73
CA PHE A 106 -1.66 -7.10 9.88
C PHE A 106 -2.84 -7.56 9.02
N ALA A 107 -2.58 -7.97 7.78
CA ALA A 107 -3.59 -8.52 6.90
C ALA A 107 -4.29 -9.74 7.51
N LEU A 108 -3.50 -10.67 8.08
CA LEU A 108 -4.01 -11.88 8.73
C LEU A 108 -4.77 -11.58 10.03
N VAL A 109 -4.17 -10.79 10.93
CA VAL A 109 -4.79 -10.42 12.22
C VAL A 109 -6.11 -9.69 11.99
N PHE A 110 -6.12 -8.76 11.04
CA PHE A 110 -7.33 -8.01 10.73
C PHE A 110 -8.39 -8.88 10.05
N GLY A 111 -7.98 -9.74 9.14
CA GLY A 111 -8.90 -10.71 8.53
C GLY A 111 -9.53 -11.65 9.56
N LEU A 112 -8.73 -12.12 10.53
CA LEU A 112 -9.23 -12.91 11.65
C LEU A 112 -10.22 -12.11 12.52
N LEU A 113 -9.92 -10.85 12.81
CA LEU A 113 -10.81 -9.95 13.54
C LEU A 113 -12.14 -9.75 12.80
N LEU A 114 -12.11 -9.51 11.50
CA LEU A 114 -13.31 -9.40 10.67
C LEU A 114 -14.13 -10.71 10.66
N ARG A 115 -13.45 -11.85 10.70
CA ARG A 115 -14.11 -13.15 10.82
C ARG A 115 -14.82 -13.31 12.17
N LEU A 116 -14.18 -12.91 13.26
CA LEU A 116 -14.75 -13.02 14.62
C LEU A 116 -15.94 -12.07 14.83
N LEU A 117 -15.88 -10.87 14.24
CA LEU A 117 -16.94 -9.86 14.35
C LEU A 117 -18.08 -10.06 13.33
N GLY A 118 -17.83 -10.79 12.24
CA GLY A 118 -18.78 -11.00 11.16
C GLY A 118 -19.62 -12.27 11.36
N ARG A 119 -20.85 -12.26 10.81
CA ARG A 119 -21.71 -13.46 10.73
C ARG A 119 -21.00 -14.51 9.88
N GLN A 120 -20.84 -15.70 10.41
CA GLN A 120 -20.18 -16.83 9.75
C GLN A 120 -21.14 -17.44 8.71
N ASN A 121 -21.11 -16.95 7.47
CA ASN A 121 -21.71 -17.69 6.37
C ASN A 121 -20.68 -18.76 5.95
N ARG A 122 -21.16 -20.01 5.82
CA ARG A 122 -20.31 -21.10 5.27
C ARG A 122 -19.98 -20.73 3.84
N ILE A 123 -18.72 -20.41 3.60
CA ILE A 123 -18.21 -20.16 2.26
C ILE A 123 -18.06 -21.52 1.59
N CYS A 124 -18.96 -21.83 0.68
CA CYS A 124 -18.88 -23.05 -0.11
C CYS A 124 -18.11 -22.71 -1.39
N ASP A 125 -16.81 -22.87 -1.36
CA ASP A 125 -15.94 -22.62 -2.51
C ASP A 125 -15.90 -23.83 -3.42
N ILE A 126 -16.75 -23.85 -4.44
CA ILE A 126 -16.61 -24.79 -5.55
C ILE A 126 -15.70 -24.14 -6.58
N VAL A 127 -14.46 -24.60 -6.64
CA VAL A 127 -13.48 -24.18 -7.65
C VAL A 127 -13.35 -25.30 -8.68
N GLU A 128 -13.81 -25.05 -9.88
CA GLU A 128 -13.58 -25.98 -11.01
C GLU A 128 -12.10 -25.96 -11.38
N LEU A 129 -11.48 -27.13 -11.49
CA LEU A 129 -10.08 -27.28 -11.87
C LEU A 129 -9.98 -27.60 -13.37
N PRO A 130 -9.77 -26.61 -14.22
CA PRO A 130 -9.59 -26.84 -15.64
C PRO A 130 -8.31 -27.63 -15.89
N ARG A 131 -8.25 -28.33 -17.04
CA ARG A 131 -7.01 -29.01 -17.47
C ARG A 131 -5.90 -27.99 -17.73
N TYR A 132 -4.65 -28.35 -17.44
CA TYR A 132 -3.52 -27.53 -17.82
C TYR A 132 -3.48 -27.31 -19.33
N ARG A 133 -3.32 -26.05 -19.72
CA ARG A 133 -3.11 -25.66 -21.11
C ARG A 133 -1.91 -24.73 -21.18
N MET A 134 -1.07 -24.92 -22.19
CA MET A 134 -0.05 -23.92 -22.52
C MET A 134 -0.75 -22.78 -23.26
N PRO A 135 -0.82 -21.57 -22.66
CA PRO A 135 -1.42 -20.45 -23.35
C PRO A 135 -0.57 -20.01 -24.53
N SER A 136 -1.20 -19.60 -25.62
CA SER A 136 -0.45 -19.06 -26.75
C SER A 136 0.07 -17.66 -26.39
N PHE A 137 1.32 -17.39 -26.72
CA PHE A 137 1.95 -16.08 -26.45
C PHE A 137 1.13 -14.92 -27.05
N SER A 138 0.57 -15.12 -28.23
CA SER A 138 -0.29 -14.14 -28.92
C SER A 138 -1.57 -13.86 -28.14
N SER A 139 -2.24 -14.88 -27.58
CA SER A 139 -3.44 -14.70 -26.73
C SER A 139 -3.13 -13.90 -25.49
N VAL A 140 -2.07 -14.29 -24.77
CA VAL A 140 -1.64 -13.59 -23.54
C VAL A 140 -1.32 -12.13 -23.80
N MET A 141 -0.58 -11.82 -24.86
CA MET A 141 -0.20 -10.45 -25.21
C MET A 141 -1.42 -9.61 -25.59
N ARG A 142 -2.34 -10.18 -26.37
CA ARG A 142 -3.55 -9.47 -26.78
C ARG A 142 -4.48 -9.19 -25.59
N SER A 143 -4.82 -10.21 -24.81
CA SER A 143 -5.69 -10.05 -23.63
C SER A 143 -5.08 -9.14 -22.58
N SER A 144 -3.76 -9.24 -22.35
CA SER A 144 -3.04 -8.34 -21.44
C SER A 144 -3.03 -6.91 -21.94
N GLY A 145 -2.87 -6.70 -23.25
CA GLY A 145 -2.89 -5.38 -23.87
C GLY A 145 -4.26 -4.71 -23.74
N GLU A 146 -5.34 -5.45 -23.99
CA GLU A 146 -6.71 -4.97 -23.85
C GLU A 146 -7.01 -4.59 -22.37
N LYS A 147 -6.72 -5.48 -21.40
CA LYS A 147 -6.89 -5.21 -19.96
C LYS A 147 -6.04 -4.02 -19.50
N CYS A 148 -4.80 -3.91 -19.99
CA CYS A 148 -3.91 -2.81 -19.67
C CYS A 148 -4.43 -1.48 -20.23
N ALA A 149 -4.84 -1.45 -21.50
CA ALA A 149 -5.36 -0.26 -22.16
C ALA A 149 -6.62 0.27 -21.47
N ASP A 150 -7.55 -0.62 -21.10
CA ASP A 150 -8.78 -0.24 -20.39
C ASP A 150 -8.49 0.32 -19.01
N THR A 151 -7.56 -0.29 -18.28
CA THR A 151 -7.14 0.19 -16.97
C THR A 151 -6.43 1.53 -17.07
N VAL A 152 -5.49 1.67 -18.01
CA VAL A 152 -4.77 2.92 -18.24
C VAL A 152 -5.74 4.04 -18.62
N LYS A 153 -6.67 3.82 -19.54
CA LYS A 153 -7.67 4.82 -19.92
C LYS A 153 -8.50 5.32 -18.73
N LYS A 154 -8.93 4.41 -17.85
CA LYS A 154 -9.72 4.74 -16.65
C LYS A 154 -8.91 5.49 -15.59
N ILE A 155 -7.66 5.10 -15.41
CA ILE A 155 -6.80 5.65 -14.33
C ILE A 155 -6.03 6.88 -14.81
N ALA A 156 -5.64 6.96 -16.09
CA ALA A 156 -4.81 8.04 -16.62
C ALA A 156 -5.44 9.42 -16.38
N THR A 157 -6.74 9.57 -16.61
CA THR A 157 -7.45 10.83 -16.35
C THR A 157 -7.40 11.23 -14.89
N VAL A 158 -7.64 10.27 -13.98
CA VAL A 158 -7.60 10.51 -12.53
C VAL A 158 -6.17 10.83 -12.10
N LEU A 159 -5.19 10.07 -12.60
CA LEU A 159 -3.78 10.28 -12.26
C LEU A 159 -3.27 11.64 -12.77
N LEU A 160 -3.68 12.04 -13.98
CA LEU A 160 -3.30 13.33 -14.56
C LEU A 160 -3.90 14.49 -13.77
N LEU A 161 -5.18 14.42 -13.39
CA LEU A 161 -5.83 15.45 -12.57
C LEU A 161 -5.16 15.55 -11.18
N ILE A 162 -4.83 14.42 -10.56
CA ILE A 162 -4.18 14.36 -9.26
C ILE A 162 -2.76 14.92 -9.35
N SER A 163 -1.99 14.56 -10.40
CA SER A 163 -0.65 15.08 -10.60
C SER A 163 -0.66 16.59 -10.86
N ALA A 164 -1.64 17.07 -11.64
CA ALA A 164 -1.84 18.50 -11.86
C ALA A 164 -2.19 19.24 -10.56
N ALA A 165 -3.11 18.70 -9.75
CA ALA A 165 -3.46 19.24 -8.45
C ALA A 165 -2.26 19.28 -7.48
N ALA A 166 -1.48 18.21 -7.42
CA ALA A 166 -0.26 18.16 -6.61
C ALA A 166 0.78 19.16 -7.08
N TRP A 167 0.94 19.35 -8.40
CA TRP A 167 1.83 20.35 -8.97
C TRP A 167 1.39 21.76 -8.59
N VAL A 168 0.10 22.08 -8.75
CA VAL A 168 -0.48 23.38 -8.35
C VAL A 168 -0.25 23.65 -6.87
N MET A 169 -0.49 22.67 -5.98
CA MET A 169 -0.27 22.81 -4.54
C MET A 169 1.20 23.08 -4.17
N ASN A 170 2.15 22.57 -4.95
CA ASN A 170 3.56 22.84 -4.74
C ASN A 170 4.01 24.19 -5.35
N TYR A 171 3.38 24.62 -6.46
CA TYR A 171 3.76 25.83 -7.18
C TYR A 171 3.13 27.10 -6.58
N VAL A 172 1.90 27.02 -6.07
CA VAL A 172 1.21 28.16 -5.47
C VAL A 172 1.83 28.50 -4.12
N THR A 173 2.51 29.63 -4.05
CA THR A 173 3.06 30.23 -2.83
C THR A 173 2.00 31.13 -2.19
N VAL A 174 1.66 30.87 -0.94
CA VAL A 174 0.59 31.59 -0.22
C VAL A 174 1.16 32.73 0.64
N SER A 175 2.41 32.62 1.10
CA SER A 175 3.05 33.62 1.96
C SER A 175 4.57 33.48 1.86
N ASP A 176 5.30 34.64 1.84
CA ASP A 176 6.77 34.76 1.82
C ASP A 176 7.58 33.45 1.74
N SER A 177 7.61 32.82 0.56
CA SER A 177 8.36 31.59 0.22
C SER A 177 7.80 30.23 0.68
N LYS A 178 6.61 30.13 1.28
CA LYS A 178 6.01 28.83 1.62
C LYS A 178 4.96 28.41 0.59
N SER A 179 5.11 27.19 0.06
CA SER A 179 4.09 26.60 -0.82
C SER A 179 2.82 26.24 -0.04
N LEU A 180 1.68 26.18 -0.73
CA LEU A 180 0.41 25.73 -0.15
C LEU A 180 0.57 24.35 0.54
N MET A 181 1.37 23.47 -0.07
CA MET A 181 1.69 22.16 0.47
C MET A 181 2.39 22.24 1.85
N GLN A 182 3.32 23.20 2.02
CA GLN A 182 4.01 23.42 3.28
C GLN A 182 3.08 24.01 4.36
N CYS A 183 2.14 24.87 3.99
CA CYS A 183 1.16 25.38 4.92
C CYS A 183 0.23 24.28 5.45
N VAL A 184 -0.26 23.42 4.55
CA VAL A 184 -1.10 22.28 4.93
C VAL A 184 -0.31 21.27 5.76
N SER A 185 0.93 20.99 5.40
CA SER A 185 1.77 20.05 6.15
C SER A 185 2.09 20.56 7.55
N GLY A 186 2.30 21.88 7.74
CA GLY A 186 2.52 22.49 9.05
C GLY A 186 1.32 22.33 10.01
N ILE A 187 0.10 22.33 9.49
CA ILE A 187 -1.12 22.09 10.29
C ILE A 187 -1.22 20.62 10.72
N ILE A 188 -0.77 19.68 9.84
CA ILE A 188 -0.86 18.25 10.08
C ILE A 188 0.36 17.71 10.85
N SER A 189 1.50 18.37 10.74
CA SER A 189 2.78 18.00 11.38
C SER A 189 2.66 17.66 12.87
N PRO A 190 1.90 18.40 13.72
CA PRO A 190 1.76 18.06 15.13
C PRO A 190 1.12 16.70 15.40
N ILE A 191 0.26 16.21 14.48
CA ILE A 191 -0.37 14.87 14.58
C ILE A 191 0.68 13.77 14.52
N PHE A 192 1.76 13.99 13.76
CA PHE A 192 2.84 13.00 13.59
C PHE A 192 3.99 13.17 14.60
N ALA A 193 3.98 14.22 15.42
CA ALA A 193 4.99 14.45 16.46
C ALA A 193 5.14 13.25 17.44
N PRO A 194 4.06 12.61 17.94
CA PRO A 194 4.16 11.45 18.82
C PRO A 194 4.79 10.21 18.15
N LEU A 195 4.85 10.17 16.82
CA LEU A 195 5.44 9.09 16.03
C LEU A 195 6.93 9.32 15.75
N GLY A 196 7.47 10.49 16.16
CA GLY A 196 8.88 10.84 16.00
C GLY A 196 9.26 11.46 14.65
N PHE A 197 8.29 11.77 13.77
CA PHE A 197 8.51 12.42 12.48
C PHE A 197 7.55 13.60 12.21
N GLY A 198 7.22 14.36 13.25
CA GLY A 198 6.34 15.54 13.19
C GLY A 198 6.99 16.78 12.54
N ASN A 199 7.71 16.61 11.45
CA ASN A 199 8.33 17.70 10.67
C ASN A 199 7.44 18.06 9.48
N ASP A 200 7.39 19.34 9.09
CA ASP A 200 6.58 19.80 7.96
C ASP A 200 6.93 19.07 6.67
N LEU A 201 8.22 18.77 6.45
CA LEU A 201 8.69 18.09 5.27
C LEU A 201 8.31 16.60 5.25
N SER A 202 8.37 15.91 6.39
CA SER A 202 7.89 14.53 6.52
C SER A 202 6.39 14.43 6.28
N SER A 203 5.62 15.38 6.81
CA SER A 203 4.17 15.47 6.62
C SER A 203 3.82 15.77 5.17
N ALA A 204 4.52 16.70 4.52
CA ALA A 204 4.36 17.02 3.10
C ALA A 204 4.66 15.80 2.22
N SER A 205 5.72 15.04 2.54
CA SER A 205 6.06 13.84 1.80
C SER A 205 5.02 12.74 1.93
N LEU A 206 4.39 12.58 3.11
CA LEU A 206 3.28 11.63 3.29
C LEU A 206 2.04 12.05 2.52
N ILE A 207 1.70 13.35 2.48
CA ILE A 207 0.59 13.85 1.68
C ILE A 207 0.86 13.57 0.19
N ALA A 208 2.06 13.89 -0.31
CA ALA A 208 2.46 13.55 -1.67
C ALA A 208 2.37 12.04 -1.95
N GLY A 209 2.73 11.20 -0.98
CA GLY A 209 2.63 9.75 -1.04
C GLY A 209 1.20 9.20 -1.07
N VAL A 210 0.18 9.95 -0.65
CA VAL A 210 -1.23 9.59 -0.86
C VAL A 210 -1.59 9.74 -2.33
N PHE A 211 -1.09 10.77 -3.00
CA PHE A 211 -1.31 10.96 -4.43
C PHE A 211 -0.62 9.86 -5.24
N ALA A 212 0.68 9.69 -5.03
CA ALA A 212 1.49 8.64 -5.64
C ALA A 212 2.55 8.18 -4.63
N LYS A 213 2.71 6.88 -4.43
CA LYS A 213 3.61 6.35 -3.37
C LYS A 213 5.08 6.77 -3.58
N GLU A 214 5.53 6.84 -4.81
CA GLU A 214 6.84 7.38 -5.20
C GLU A 214 6.98 8.89 -4.95
N GLY A 215 5.87 9.62 -4.83
CA GLY A 215 5.82 11.05 -4.50
C GLY A 215 6.51 11.39 -3.18
N VAL A 216 6.62 10.44 -2.25
CA VAL A 216 7.39 10.61 -1.00
C VAL A 216 8.84 10.96 -1.30
N LEU A 217 9.50 10.17 -2.16
CA LEU A 217 10.91 10.44 -2.52
C LEU A 217 11.06 11.69 -3.36
N THR A 218 10.14 11.91 -4.29
CA THR A 218 10.16 13.10 -5.13
C THR A 218 10.04 14.36 -4.29
N SER A 219 9.12 14.41 -3.31
CA SER A 219 9.02 15.54 -2.39
C SER A 219 10.30 15.75 -1.59
N LEU A 220 10.85 14.66 -1.02
CA LEU A 220 12.11 14.74 -0.28
C LEU A 220 13.29 15.18 -1.17
N SER A 221 13.30 14.81 -2.45
CA SER A 221 14.37 15.22 -3.39
C SER A 221 14.28 16.69 -3.79
N VAL A 222 13.08 17.23 -3.95
CA VAL A 222 12.89 18.66 -4.29
C VAL A 222 13.44 19.56 -3.18
N PHE A 223 13.31 19.16 -1.93
CA PHE A 223 13.82 19.92 -0.79
C PHE A 223 15.27 19.62 -0.43
N SER A 224 15.93 18.70 -1.13
CA SER A 224 17.29 18.27 -0.80
C SER A 224 18.40 19.23 -1.28
N GLY A 225 18.10 20.17 -2.18
CA GLY A 225 19.11 21.06 -2.74
C GLY A 225 20.32 20.29 -3.27
N GLU A 226 21.52 20.85 -3.11
CA GLU A 226 22.79 20.24 -3.57
C GLU A 226 23.22 19.01 -2.75
N GLY A 227 22.69 18.82 -1.52
CA GLY A 227 23.10 17.75 -0.61
C GLY A 227 22.49 16.36 -0.93
N GLY A 228 21.49 16.31 -1.80
CA GLY A 228 20.77 15.08 -2.18
C GLY A 228 19.90 14.48 -1.06
N VAL A 229 19.02 13.55 -1.43
CA VAL A 229 18.04 12.90 -0.54
C VAL A 229 18.68 12.29 0.72
N LYS A 230 19.90 11.77 0.63
CA LYS A 230 20.60 11.16 1.78
C LYS A 230 20.89 12.15 2.90
N TYR A 231 21.22 13.38 2.57
CA TYR A 231 21.48 14.43 3.56
C TYR A 231 20.19 14.79 4.30
N VAL A 232 19.14 15.07 3.56
CA VAL A 232 17.81 15.42 4.12
C VAL A 232 17.27 14.32 5.02
N LEU A 233 17.38 13.05 4.60
CA LEU A 233 16.94 11.94 5.43
C LEU A 233 17.67 11.86 6.78
N ARG A 234 18.99 12.08 6.79
CA ARG A 234 19.79 12.07 8.03
C ARG A 234 19.51 13.24 8.95
N GLU A 235 19.15 14.37 8.38
CA GLU A 235 18.82 15.57 9.15
C GLU A 235 17.43 15.47 9.78
N LEU A 236 16.45 14.95 9.03
CA LEU A 236 15.06 14.89 9.46
C LEU A 236 14.72 13.68 10.35
N PHE A 237 15.44 12.57 10.18
CA PHE A 237 15.09 11.31 10.83
C PHE A 237 16.23 10.75 11.68
N SER A 238 15.90 10.34 12.89
CA SER A 238 16.72 9.42 13.68
C SER A 238 16.48 7.97 13.19
N ARG A 239 17.29 7.01 13.63
CA ARG A 239 17.06 5.58 13.30
C ARG A 239 15.69 5.11 13.77
N ALA A 240 15.27 5.49 14.98
CA ALA A 240 13.97 5.12 15.52
C ALA A 240 12.81 5.76 14.75
N SER A 241 12.92 7.07 14.43
CA SER A 241 11.89 7.76 13.65
C SER A 241 11.81 7.28 12.20
N ALA A 242 12.94 6.86 11.61
CA ALA A 242 12.97 6.28 10.27
C ALA A 242 12.20 4.94 10.21
N VAL A 243 12.39 4.04 11.19
CA VAL A 243 11.64 2.78 11.26
C VAL A 243 10.15 3.05 11.53
N SER A 244 9.83 4.00 12.41
CA SER A 244 8.47 4.43 12.69
C SER A 244 7.78 4.96 11.42
N PHE A 245 8.45 5.83 10.68
CA PHE A 245 7.97 6.37 9.41
C PHE A 245 7.74 5.27 8.37
N LEU A 246 8.67 4.33 8.23
CA LEU A 246 8.53 3.19 7.33
C LEU A 246 7.36 2.28 7.73
N THR A 247 7.15 2.05 9.03
CA THR A 247 6.00 1.28 9.52
C THR A 247 4.69 1.98 9.22
N PHE A 248 4.62 3.30 9.45
CA PHE A 248 3.47 4.11 9.07
C PHE A 248 3.23 4.04 7.57
N PHE A 249 4.27 4.26 6.76
CA PHE A 249 4.20 4.22 5.30
C PHE A 249 3.81 2.84 4.74
N ALA A 250 4.17 1.76 5.45
CA ALA A 250 3.76 0.41 5.09
C ALA A 250 2.25 0.19 5.22
N LEU A 251 1.66 0.70 6.30
CA LEU A 251 0.28 0.40 6.70
C LEU A 251 -0.71 1.50 6.32
N TYR A 252 -0.24 2.73 6.01
CA TYR A 252 -1.13 3.85 5.75
C TYR A 252 -1.94 3.70 4.45
N PRO A 253 -3.03 4.47 4.29
CA PRO A 253 -3.99 4.30 3.19
C PRO A 253 -3.36 4.17 1.81
N PRO A 254 -3.98 3.41 0.89
CA PRO A 254 -3.48 3.23 -0.46
C PRO A 254 -3.49 4.57 -1.23
N CYS A 255 -2.85 4.57 -2.40
CA CYS A 255 -2.85 5.76 -3.27
C CYS A 255 -4.26 6.14 -3.73
N VAL A 256 -4.45 7.40 -4.13
CA VAL A 256 -5.75 7.93 -4.55
C VAL A 256 -6.37 7.10 -5.68
N ALA A 257 -5.56 6.54 -6.60
CA ALA A 257 -6.05 5.65 -7.65
C ALA A 257 -6.74 4.39 -7.06
N SER A 258 -6.16 3.79 -6.02
CA SER A 258 -6.78 2.64 -5.33
C SER A 258 -8.02 3.04 -4.54
N ILE A 259 -8.01 4.21 -3.90
CA ILE A 259 -9.16 4.77 -3.16
C ILE A 259 -10.32 5.02 -4.13
N THR A 260 -10.04 5.63 -5.29
CA THR A 260 -11.05 5.88 -6.33
C THR A 260 -11.62 4.57 -6.87
N LYS A 261 -10.76 3.57 -7.10
CA LYS A 261 -11.21 2.25 -7.54
C LYS A 261 -12.06 1.56 -6.47
N MET A 262 -11.67 1.61 -5.20
CA MET A 262 -12.45 1.08 -4.09
C MET A 262 -13.83 1.75 -3.97
N ARG A 263 -13.87 3.07 -4.18
CA ARG A 263 -15.15 3.81 -4.21
C ARG A 263 -16.06 3.33 -5.34
N SER A 264 -15.50 3.10 -6.53
CA SER A 264 -16.30 2.66 -7.69
C SER A 264 -16.84 1.23 -7.54
N GLU A 265 -16.14 0.34 -6.81
CA GLU A 265 -16.53 -1.05 -6.63
C GLU A 265 -17.46 -1.27 -5.43
N PHE A 266 -17.17 -0.63 -4.30
CA PHE A 266 -17.83 -0.89 -3.01
C PHE A 266 -18.61 0.30 -2.45
N GLY A 267 -18.58 1.44 -3.12
CA GLY A 267 -19.26 2.65 -2.69
C GLY A 267 -18.49 3.51 -1.70
N THR A 268 -18.97 4.75 -1.52
CA THR A 268 -18.25 5.78 -0.75
C THR A 268 -18.14 5.45 0.74
N VAL A 269 -19.20 4.92 1.35
CA VAL A 269 -19.22 4.62 2.79
C VAL A 269 -18.22 3.52 3.15
N HIS A 270 -18.17 2.46 2.32
CA HIS A 270 -17.22 1.37 2.50
C HIS A 270 -15.77 1.85 2.35
N MET A 271 -15.50 2.63 1.32
CA MET A 271 -14.19 3.24 1.06
C MET A 271 -13.72 4.09 2.25
N ILE A 272 -14.58 4.97 2.80
CA ILE A 272 -14.22 5.82 3.95
C ILE A 272 -13.88 4.95 5.16
N LYS A 273 -14.68 3.92 5.46
CA LYS A 273 -14.39 2.99 6.56
C LYS A 273 -13.04 2.29 6.39
N CYS A 274 -12.72 1.82 5.18
CA CYS A 274 -11.44 1.19 4.89
C CYS A 274 -10.27 2.15 5.12
N VAL A 275 -10.35 3.37 4.57
CA VAL A 275 -9.29 4.39 4.69
C VAL A 275 -9.07 4.81 6.14
N MET A 276 -10.14 5.09 6.88
CA MET A 276 -10.07 5.47 8.30
C MET A 276 -9.46 4.36 9.15
N PHE A 277 -9.88 3.13 8.91
CA PHE A 277 -9.33 1.98 9.62
C PHE A 277 -7.83 1.80 9.36
N GLN A 278 -7.40 1.89 8.10
CA GLN A 278 -5.98 1.77 7.74
C GLN A 278 -5.15 2.90 8.37
N PHE A 279 -5.66 4.13 8.34
CA PHE A 279 -4.99 5.25 8.99
C PHE A 279 -4.81 5.02 10.48
N ALA A 280 -5.85 4.55 11.17
CA ALA A 280 -5.80 4.23 12.59
C ALA A 280 -4.80 3.09 12.87
N ALA A 281 -4.83 2.02 12.08
CA ALA A 281 -3.90 0.90 12.21
C ALA A 281 -2.44 1.35 12.01
N ALA A 282 -2.18 2.16 10.98
CA ALA A 282 -0.87 2.71 10.69
C ALA A 282 -0.37 3.60 11.84
N TYR A 283 -1.25 4.47 12.35
CA TYR A 283 -0.92 5.40 13.43
C TYR A 283 -0.57 4.66 14.72
N VAL A 284 -1.43 3.75 15.16
CA VAL A 284 -1.23 2.96 16.39
C VAL A 284 0.05 2.13 16.29
N SER A 285 0.25 1.42 15.18
CA SER A 285 1.43 0.57 14.99
C SER A 285 2.73 1.37 14.98
N SER A 286 2.75 2.50 14.26
CA SER A 286 3.90 3.39 14.19
C SER A 286 4.23 4.00 15.55
N TYR A 287 3.21 4.39 16.32
CA TYR A 287 3.37 4.90 17.67
C TYR A 287 4.06 3.87 18.59
N PHE A 288 3.55 2.63 18.61
CA PHE A 288 4.15 1.57 19.42
C PHE A 288 5.59 1.26 19.00
N VAL A 289 5.85 1.19 17.69
CA VAL A 289 7.19 0.95 17.16
C VAL A 289 8.15 2.07 17.58
N TYR A 290 7.73 3.32 17.50
CA TYR A 290 8.54 4.46 17.93
C TYR A 290 8.85 4.40 19.43
N GLN A 291 7.85 4.17 20.27
CA GLN A 291 8.03 4.10 21.71
C GLN A 291 8.96 2.96 22.14
N ILE A 292 8.78 1.78 21.56
CA ILE A 292 9.63 0.61 21.84
C ILE A 292 11.09 0.89 21.44
N LEU A 293 11.31 1.41 20.23
CA LEU A 293 12.66 1.69 19.74
C LEU A 293 13.33 2.82 20.52
N ASN A 294 12.60 3.84 20.91
CA ASN A 294 13.13 4.94 21.71
C ASN A 294 13.51 4.46 23.12
N TYR A 295 12.68 3.61 23.74
CA TYR A 295 12.97 3.01 25.05
C TYR A 295 14.21 2.10 25.00
N LEU A 296 14.32 1.25 23.96
CA LEU A 296 15.50 0.40 23.76
C LEU A 296 16.77 1.22 23.51
N ALA A 297 16.69 2.31 22.73
CA ALA A 297 17.82 3.19 22.50
C ALA A 297 18.32 3.85 23.80
N ILE A 298 17.40 4.27 24.67
CA ILE A 298 17.74 4.84 25.99
C ILE A 298 18.33 3.78 26.93
N SER A 299 17.82 2.53 26.89
CA SER A 299 18.31 1.44 27.74
C SER A 299 19.70 0.94 27.35
N LEU A 300 20.10 1.06 26.06
CA LEU A 300 21.44 0.69 25.57
C LEU A 300 22.48 1.80 25.80
N LEU A 301 22.06 3.02 26.12
CA LEU A 301 22.93 4.15 26.45
C LEU A 301 23.18 4.30 27.99
N ARG A 302 22.51 3.50 28.79
CA ARG A 302 22.77 3.32 30.25
C ARG A 302 23.58 2.08 30.50
#